data_6eba0a47e9bb32ac68f5e27e375aa041
#
_entry.id   6eba0a47e9bb32ac68f5e27e375aa041
#
_cell.length_a   1.000
_cell.length_b   1.000
_cell.length_c   1.000
_cell.angle_alpha   90.00
_cell.angle_beta   90.00
_cell.angle_gamma   90.00
#
_symmetry.space_group_name_H-M   'P 1'
#
loop_
_entity.id
_entity.type
_entity.pdbx_description
1 polymer ?
#
loop_
_entity_poly.entity_id
_entity_poly.type
_entity_poly.pdbx_seq_one_letter_code
_entity_poly.pdbx_strand_id
1 'polypeptide(L)'
;IKTVDNISLLAWLHEGDKNKPILVYLHGNSFDIGERAYRIKRYNDAGFSTLLVSWRGFSGNKGNPTENNLYLDGNASIDWILKNTQFKVQDIVNYGESLGSGVAVELNLKYNFLCTVLEAPFTSIADVATKRYKIYPSKYLVKDKFDNLSKIDQIKSPLLIISGLQDEVVPHSH
;
A
#
# COMPACT_ATOMS: atom_id res chain seq x y z
N ILE A 1 -10.13 11.90 2.57
CA ILE A 1 -10.83 10.78 1.94
C ILE A 1 -11.75 10.16 2.96
N LYS A 2 -12.99 9.83 2.57
CA LYS A 2 -13.95 9.19 3.47
C LYS A 2 -14.17 7.74 3.06
N THR A 3 -14.03 6.83 4.02
CA THR A 3 -14.25 5.40 3.82
C THR A 3 -15.73 5.02 3.89
N VAL A 4 -16.10 3.81 3.45
CA VAL A 4 -17.48 3.30 3.49
C VAL A 4 -18.01 3.14 4.91
N ASP A 5 -17.14 2.94 5.89
CA ASP A 5 -17.46 2.87 7.32
C ASP A 5 -17.29 4.22 8.04
N ASN A 6 -17.34 5.33 7.28
CA ASN A 6 -17.34 6.72 7.76
C ASN A 6 -16.06 7.20 8.48
N ILE A 7 -14.93 6.54 8.31
CA ILE A 7 -13.63 7.04 8.77
C ILE A 7 -13.13 8.11 7.78
N SER A 8 -12.59 9.22 8.32
CA SER A 8 -11.92 10.25 7.52
C SER A 8 -10.42 10.00 7.55
N LEU A 9 -9.80 9.89 6.37
CA LEU A 9 -8.37 9.67 6.19
C LEU A 9 -7.70 10.94 5.68
N LEU A 10 -6.58 11.32 6.29
CA LEU A 10 -5.69 12.33 5.77
C LEU A 10 -5.03 11.81 4.50
N ALA A 11 -4.98 12.62 3.46
CA ALA A 11 -4.26 12.31 2.23
C ALA A 11 -3.67 13.57 1.62
N TRP A 12 -2.55 13.41 0.92
CA TRP A 12 -1.91 14.48 0.14
C TRP A 12 -2.01 14.16 -1.34
N LEU A 13 -2.66 15.03 -2.10
CA LEU A 13 -2.72 14.98 -3.54
C LEU A 13 -1.75 16.01 -4.13
N HIS A 14 -0.91 15.58 -5.04
CA HIS A 14 -0.16 16.44 -5.94
C HIS A 14 -0.63 16.19 -7.37
N GLU A 15 -0.99 17.27 -8.07
CA GLU A 15 -1.36 17.21 -9.48
C GLU A 15 -0.12 17.49 -10.32
N GLY A 16 0.30 16.49 -11.10
CA GLY A 16 1.42 16.55 -12.02
C GLY A 16 0.98 16.78 -13.47
N ASP A 17 1.77 16.27 -14.43
CA ASP A 17 1.44 16.28 -15.85
C ASP A 17 0.22 15.39 -16.11
N LYS A 18 -0.82 15.95 -16.73
CA LYS A 18 -2.08 15.26 -17.03
C LYS A 18 -1.92 14.10 -18.03
N ASN A 19 -0.81 14.06 -18.76
CA ASN A 19 -0.48 12.97 -19.69
C ASN A 19 0.31 11.83 -19.03
N LYS A 20 0.66 11.97 -17.75
CA LYS A 20 1.34 10.95 -16.96
C LYS A 20 0.40 10.26 -15.99
N PRO A 21 0.72 9.03 -15.57
CA PRO A 21 -0.07 8.31 -14.59
C PRO A 21 -0.15 9.00 -13.22
N ILE A 22 -1.12 8.58 -12.41
CA ILE A 22 -1.14 8.89 -10.98
C ILE A 22 -0.57 7.73 -10.16
N LEU A 23 0.35 8.02 -9.27
CA LEU A 23 0.92 7.06 -8.32
C LEU A 23 0.15 7.13 -6.99
N VAL A 24 -0.49 6.03 -6.61
CA VAL A 24 -1.11 5.86 -5.30
C VAL A 24 -0.10 5.20 -4.39
N TYR A 25 0.39 5.96 -3.39
CA TYR A 25 1.39 5.47 -2.47
C TYR A 25 0.75 4.99 -1.16
N LEU A 26 0.83 3.69 -0.94
CA LEU A 26 0.34 2.96 0.22
C LEU A 26 1.52 2.68 1.14
N HIS A 27 1.63 3.46 2.23
CA HIS A 27 2.82 3.47 3.07
C HIS A 27 2.94 2.27 4.01
N GLY A 28 4.15 2.04 4.52
CA GLY A 28 4.47 0.99 5.50
C GLY A 28 3.96 1.29 6.92
N ASN A 29 4.27 0.38 7.84
CA ASN A 29 3.82 0.46 9.25
C ASN A 29 4.59 1.49 10.10
N SER A 30 5.75 1.97 9.65
CA SER A 30 6.59 2.89 10.39
C SER A 30 6.32 4.34 9.98
N PHE A 31 6.24 5.23 10.98
CA PHE A 31 6.09 6.68 10.79
C PHE A 31 4.79 7.10 10.11
N ASP A 32 4.64 8.39 9.91
CA ASP A 32 3.51 8.98 9.19
C ASP A 32 3.84 9.33 7.73
N ILE A 33 2.87 9.92 7.04
CA ILE A 33 3.05 10.31 5.64
C ILE A 33 4.07 11.43 5.46
N GLY A 34 4.35 12.23 6.49
CA GLY A 34 5.34 13.31 6.46
C GLY A 34 6.74 12.80 6.17
N GLU A 35 7.13 11.67 6.74
CA GLU A 35 8.43 11.03 6.53
C GLU A 35 8.64 10.54 5.08
N ARG A 36 7.56 10.41 4.29
CA ARG A 36 7.62 10.01 2.87
C ARG A 36 7.67 11.20 1.91
N ALA A 37 7.56 12.43 2.41
CA ALA A 37 7.47 13.62 1.56
C ALA A 37 8.66 13.73 0.57
N TYR A 38 9.90 13.43 1.01
CA TYR A 38 11.08 13.48 0.17
C TYR A 38 11.06 12.44 -0.97
N ARG A 39 10.45 11.27 -0.73
CA ARG A 39 10.30 10.20 -1.74
C ARG A 39 9.27 10.62 -2.78
N ILE A 40 8.13 11.10 -2.30
CA ILE A 40 7.03 11.58 -3.16
C ILE A 40 7.49 12.74 -4.03
N LYS A 41 8.31 13.64 -3.49
CA LYS A 41 8.91 14.72 -4.28
C LYS A 41 9.62 14.24 -5.54
N ARG A 42 10.33 13.12 -5.51
CA ARG A 42 11.00 12.56 -6.69
C ARG A 42 10.03 12.16 -7.80
N TYR A 43 8.89 11.59 -7.43
CA TYR A 43 7.85 11.26 -8.42
C TYR A 43 7.19 12.52 -8.96
N ASN A 44 6.95 13.51 -8.09
CA ASN A 44 6.41 14.82 -8.50
C ASN A 44 7.37 15.55 -9.45
N ASP A 45 8.67 15.58 -9.14
CA ASP A 45 9.71 16.17 -9.98
C ASP A 45 9.81 15.46 -11.37
N ALA A 46 9.50 14.15 -11.40
CA ALA A 46 9.38 13.39 -12.65
C ALA A 46 8.04 13.62 -13.38
N GLY A 47 7.16 14.46 -12.82
CA GLY A 47 5.89 14.88 -13.42
C GLY A 47 4.70 13.94 -13.15
N PHE A 48 4.84 12.95 -12.29
CA PHE A 48 3.69 12.12 -11.89
C PHE A 48 2.71 12.91 -11.01
N SER A 49 1.41 12.66 -11.18
CA SER A 49 0.47 12.96 -10.11
C SER A 49 0.67 11.94 -8.99
N THR A 50 0.49 12.34 -7.72
CA THR A 50 0.66 11.41 -6.60
C THR A 50 -0.46 11.59 -5.58
N LEU A 51 -0.98 10.47 -5.08
CA LEU A 51 -1.86 10.42 -3.92
C LEU A 51 -1.16 9.61 -2.83
N LEU A 52 -0.78 10.29 -1.74
CA LEU A 52 -0.22 9.68 -0.54
C LEU A 52 -1.30 9.64 0.52
N VAL A 53 -1.73 8.44 0.91
CA VAL A 53 -2.83 8.24 1.87
C VAL A 53 -2.25 7.75 3.19
N SER A 54 -2.70 8.35 4.29
CA SER A 54 -2.41 7.86 5.63
C SER A 54 -3.51 6.92 6.11
N TRP A 55 -3.11 5.77 6.66
CA TRP A 55 -4.03 4.78 7.19
C TRP A 55 -4.81 5.27 8.40
N ARG A 56 -5.97 4.67 8.66
CA ARG A 56 -6.62 4.80 9.98
C ARG A 56 -5.65 4.37 11.08
N GLY A 57 -5.69 5.06 12.23
CA GLY A 57 -4.74 4.86 13.32
C GLY A 57 -3.38 5.52 13.13
N PHE A 58 -3.09 6.14 11.96
CA PHE A 58 -1.85 6.87 11.66
C PHE A 58 -2.15 8.36 11.42
N SER A 59 -1.16 9.23 11.59
CA SER A 59 -1.25 10.69 11.32
C SER A 59 -2.46 11.37 11.96
N GLY A 60 -2.91 10.90 13.11
CA GLY A 60 -4.11 11.43 13.79
C GLY A 60 -5.46 10.92 13.25
N ASN A 61 -5.48 10.08 12.24
CA ASN A 61 -6.70 9.43 11.76
C ASN A 61 -7.27 8.48 12.83
N LYS A 62 -8.58 8.51 13.01
CA LYS A 62 -9.28 7.60 13.94
C LYS A 62 -9.32 6.16 13.40
N GLY A 63 -9.59 5.20 14.28
CA GLY A 63 -9.80 3.81 13.94
C GLY A 63 -8.60 2.90 14.21
N ASN A 64 -8.80 1.60 14.06
CA ASN A 64 -7.79 0.57 14.28
C ASN A 64 -7.30 0.01 12.94
N PRO A 65 -5.98 -0.04 12.68
CA PRO A 65 -5.39 -0.49 11.42
C PRO A 65 -5.34 -2.02 11.31
N THR A 66 -6.49 -2.70 11.38
CA THR A 66 -6.58 -4.14 11.11
C THR A 66 -6.49 -4.41 9.60
N GLU A 67 -6.17 -5.64 9.21
CA GLU A 67 -6.08 -6.07 7.81
C GLU A 67 -7.31 -5.63 6.99
N ASN A 68 -8.51 -6.04 7.42
CA ASN A 68 -9.75 -5.68 6.73
C ASN A 68 -9.98 -4.18 6.66
N ASN A 69 -9.64 -3.45 7.71
CA ASN A 69 -9.82 -2.02 7.78
C ASN A 69 -8.85 -1.28 6.84
N LEU A 70 -7.61 -1.74 6.71
CA LEU A 70 -6.66 -1.17 5.75
C LEU A 70 -7.07 -1.46 4.30
N TYR A 71 -7.72 -2.58 4.04
CA TYR A 71 -8.33 -2.85 2.72
C TYR A 71 -9.48 -1.88 2.41
N LEU A 72 -10.29 -1.50 3.40
CA LEU A 72 -11.30 -0.44 3.23
C LEU A 72 -10.66 0.91 2.92
N ASP A 73 -9.56 1.26 3.60
CA ASP A 73 -8.82 2.50 3.38
C ASP A 73 -8.22 2.55 1.95
N GLY A 74 -7.60 1.45 1.53
CA GLY A 74 -7.06 1.31 0.18
C GLY A 74 -8.15 1.44 -0.89
N ASN A 75 -9.28 0.75 -0.74
CA ASN A 75 -10.41 0.86 -1.65
C ASN A 75 -10.96 2.30 -1.72
N ALA A 76 -11.13 2.96 -0.56
CA ALA A 76 -11.59 4.35 -0.51
C ALA A 76 -10.66 5.32 -1.25
N SER A 77 -9.35 5.02 -1.25
CA SER A 77 -8.35 5.82 -1.96
C SER A 77 -8.52 5.72 -3.48
N ILE A 78 -8.71 4.50 -3.98
CA ILE A 78 -8.96 4.27 -5.41
C ILE A 78 -10.31 4.88 -5.82
N ASP A 79 -11.37 4.61 -5.07
CA ASP A 79 -12.72 5.13 -5.35
C ASP A 79 -12.72 6.67 -5.35
N TRP A 80 -11.92 7.30 -4.46
CA TRP A 80 -11.78 8.75 -4.42
C TRP A 80 -11.12 9.29 -5.70
N ILE A 81 -10.04 8.68 -6.19
CA ILE A 81 -9.39 9.07 -7.45
C ILE A 81 -10.38 8.98 -8.60
N LEU A 82 -11.06 7.84 -8.74
CA LEU A 82 -12.00 7.59 -9.84
C LEU A 82 -13.18 8.57 -9.85
N LYS A 83 -13.57 9.07 -8.68
CA LYS A 83 -14.68 10.01 -8.53
C LYS A 83 -14.28 11.48 -8.68
N ASN A 84 -13.07 11.85 -8.24
CA ASN A 84 -12.70 13.27 -8.06
C ASN A 84 -11.58 13.73 -9.01
N THR A 85 -11.04 12.84 -9.85
CA THR A 85 -10.00 13.17 -10.81
C THR A 85 -10.36 12.65 -12.20
N GLN A 86 -9.52 12.97 -13.20
CA GLN A 86 -9.69 12.46 -14.56
C GLN A 86 -9.15 11.04 -14.77
N PHE A 87 -8.39 10.51 -13.80
CA PHE A 87 -7.71 9.22 -13.94
C PHE A 87 -8.67 8.03 -13.87
N LYS A 88 -8.41 7.04 -14.72
CA LYS A 88 -9.07 5.73 -14.70
C LYS A 88 -8.18 4.73 -13.99
N VAL A 89 -8.69 3.54 -13.72
CA VAL A 89 -7.91 2.45 -13.09
C VAL A 89 -6.62 2.15 -13.85
N GLN A 90 -6.67 2.20 -15.19
CA GLN A 90 -5.53 1.93 -16.09
C GLN A 90 -4.49 3.06 -16.10
N ASP A 91 -4.75 4.18 -15.45
CA ASP A 91 -3.82 5.30 -15.29
C ASP A 91 -3.14 5.28 -13.91
N ILE A 92 -3.48 4.32 -13.05
CA ILE A 92 -2.99 4.23 -11.67
C ILE A 92 -1.78 3.31 -11.59
N VAL A 93 -0.68 3.83 -11.03
CA VAL A 93 0.43 3.06 -10.50
C VAL A 93 0.11 2.74 -9.03
N ASN A 94 -0.16 1.47 -8.73
CA ASN A 94 -0.47 0.99 -7.39
C ASN A 94 0.83 0.64 -6.65
N TYR A 95 1.30 1.53 -5.76
CA TYR A 95 2.58 1.40 -5.08
C TYR A 95 2.39 1.05 -3.61
N GLY A 96 2.85 -0.13 -3.19
CA GLY A 96 2.79 -0.59 -1.81
C GLY A 96 4.17 -0.75 -1.17
N GLU A 97 4.42 -0.01 -0.09
CA GLU A 97 5.63 -0.13 0.73
C GLU A 97 5.36 -1.00 1.95
N SER A 98 6.12 -2.09 2.17
CA SER A 98 6.05 -2.94 3.37
C SER A 98 4.59 -3.32 3.70
N LEU A 99 4.00 -2.88 4.82
CA LEU A 99 2.58 -3.10 5.16
C LEU A 99 1.65 -2.72 4.00
N GLY A 100 1.93 -1.61 3.31
CA GLY A 100 1.17 -1.17 2.15
C GLY A 100 1.23 -2.14 0.98
N SER A 101 2.25 -3.01 0.90
CA SER A 101 2.30 -4.07 -0.13
C SER A 101 1.16 -5.08 0.03
N GLY A 102 0.77 -5.38 1.29
CA GLY A 102 -0.39 -6.24 1.57
C GLY A 102 -1.69 -5.64 1.05
N VAL A 103 -1.87 -4.33 1.22
CA VAL A 103 -3.03 -3.63 0.68
C VAL A 103 -2.96 -3.56 -0.84
N ALA A 104 -1.78 -3.26 -1.41
CA ALA A 104 -1.61 -3.21 -2.86
C ALA A 104 -1.93 -4.54 -3.55
N VAL A 105 -1.52 -5.66 -2.96
CA VAL A 105 -1.86 -7.01 -3.46
C VAL A 105 -3.37 -7.24 -3.41
N GLU A 106 -4.04 -6.92 -2.30
CA GLU A 106 -5.50 -7.07 -2.17
C GLU A 106 -6.26 -6.23 -3.20
N LEU A 107 -5.86 -4.99 -3.43
CA LEU A 107 -6.50 -4.12 -4.41
C LEU A 107 -6.41 -4.69 -5.84
N ASN A 108 -5.36 -5.44 -6.17
CA ASN A 108 -5.23 -6.09 -7.48
C ASN A 108 -6.24 -7.22 -7.72
N LEU A 109 -6.86 -7.77 -6.68
CA LEU A 109 -7.95 -8.75 -6.86
C LEU A 109 -9.20 -8.10 -7.44
N LYS A 110 -9.36 -6.79 -7.24
CA LYS A 110 -10.52 -6.02 -7.69
C LYS A 110 -10.23 -5.13 -8.90
N TYR A 111 -9.03 -4.55 -8.96
CA TYR A 111 -8.67 -3.54 -9.96
C TYR A 111 -7.53 -4.02 -10.86
N ASN A 112 -7.62 -3.75 -12.17
CA ASN A 112 -6.55 -4.00 -13.12
C ASN A 112 -5.79 -2.68 -13.38
N PHE A 113 -4.78 -2.41 -12.55
CA PHE A 113 -3.99 -1.18 -12.58
C PHE A 113 -3.08 -1.09 -13.80
N LEU A 114 -2.55 0.10 -14.10
CA LEU A 114 -1.49 0.29 -15.10
C LEU A 114 -0.29 -0.61 -14.80
N CYS A 115 0.17 -0.57 -13.55
CA CYS A 115 1.15 -1.48 -13.00
C CYS A 115 1.08 -1.46 -11.46
N THR A 116 1.71 -2.46 -10.84
CA THR A 116 1.86 -2.54 -9.39
C THR A 116 3.33 -2.58 -9.03
N VAL A 117 3.71 -1.80 -8.03
CA VAL A 117 5.06 -1.78 -7.46
C VAL A 117 4.96 -2.21 -6.00
N LEU A 118 5.69 -3.24 -5.63
CA LEU A 118 5.79 -3.73 -4.26
C LEU A 118 7.22 -3.52 -3.76
N GLU A 119 7.39 -2.62 -2.80
CA GLU A 119 8.66 -2.35 -2.15
C GLU A 119 8.73 -3.03 -0.79
N ALA A 120 9.79 -3.77 -0.54
CA ALA A 120 9.96 -4.60 0.66
C ALA A 120 8.71 -5.43 0.98
N PRO A 121 8.11 -6.15 -0.01
CA PRO A 121 6.94 -6.97 0.23
C PRO A 121 7.27 -8.19 1.09
N PHE A 122 6.26 -8.74 1.71
CA PHE A 122 6.34 -9.97 2.52
C PHE A 122 5.37 -11.02 1.99
N THR A 123 5.67 -12.30 2.24
CA THR A 123 4.76 -13.42 1.91
C THR A 123 3.49 -13.36 2.76
N SER A 124 3.65 -13.18 4.09
CA SER A 124 2.58 -12.85 5.02
C SER A 124 3.18 -12.22 6.29
N ILE A 125 2.39 -11.44 7.03
CA ILE A 125 2.81 -10.94 8.36
C ILE A 125 3.08 -12.10 9.32
N ALA A 126 2.34 -13.20 9.18
CA ALA A 126 2.55 -14.40 9.98
C ALA A 126 3.95 -15.03 9.73
N ASP A 127 4.43 -15.04 8.48
CA ASP A 127 5.75 -15.54 8.13
C ASP A 127 6.87 -14.61 8.65
N VAL A 128 6.69 -13.30 8.51
CA VAL A 128 7.64 -12.30 9.08
C VAL A 128 7.73 -12.48 10.60
N ALA A 129 6.60 -12.60 11.28
CA ALA A 129 6.56 -12.82 12.72
C ALA A 129 7.24 -14.14 13.15
N THR A 130 7.05 -15.20 12.37
CA THR A 130 7.67 -16.51 12.64
C THR A 130 9.18 -16.47 12.51
N LYS A 131 9.71 -15.76 11.50
CA LYS A 131 11.17 -15.57 11.35
C LYS A 131 11.76 -14.74 12.47
N ARG A 132 11.06 -13.69 12.91
CA ARG A 132 11.54 -12.77 13.95
C ARG A 132 11.43 -13.36 15.37
N TYR A 133 10.39 -14.13 15.63
CA TYR A 133 10.06 -14.69 16.96
C TYR A 133 10.05 -16.21 16.95
N LYS A 134 11.22 -16.82 16.73
CA LYS A 134 11.41 -18.28 16.53
C LYS A 134 10.88 -19.16 17.68
N ILE A 135 10.76 -18.63 18.90
CA ILE A 135 10.36 -19.37 20.10
C ILE A 135 8.82 -19.42 20.26
N TYR A 136 8.09 -18.50 19.60
CA TYR A 136 6.64 -18.39 19.75
C TYR A 136 5.91 -18.96 18.52
N PRO A 137 4.73 -19.59 18.70
CA PRO A 137 3.90 -20.05 17.58
C PRO A 137 3.19 -18.87 16.88
N SER A 138 3.98 -17.90 16.44
CA SER A 138 3.55 -16.61 15.89
C SER A 138 2.54 -16.77 14.75
N LYS A 139 2.69 -17.80 13.94
CA LYS A 139 1.78 -18.12 12.82
C LYS A 139 0.32 -18.26 13.25
N TYR A 140 0.06 -18.74 14.48
CA TYR A 140 -1.28 -18.94 15.01
C TYR A 140 -1.79 -17.74 15.83
N LEU A 141 -0.89 -16.86 16.27
CA LEU A 141 -1.22 -15.72 17.12
C LEU A 141 -1.51 -14.46 16.33
N VAL A 142 -0.97 -14.35 15.10
CA VAL A 142 -1.18 -13.21 14.22
C VAL A 142 -2.59 -13.25 13.64
N LYS A 143 -3.40 -12.23 13.98
CA LYS A 143 -4.78 -12.07 13.49
C LYS A 143 -4.79 -11.48 12.07
N ASP A 144 -4.04 -10.41 11.86
CA ASP A 144 -3.93 -9.68 10.60
C ASP A 144 -2.77 -10.27 9.78
N LYS A 145 -3.09 -11.24 8.92
CA LYS A 145 -2.08 -12.06 8.24
C LYS A 145 -1.51 -11.41 6.99
N PHE A 146 -2.31 -10.65 6.25
CA PHE A 146 -1.94 -10.10 4.94
C PHE A 146 -1.25 -11.17 4.08
N ASP A 147 -1.96 -12.26 3.79
CA ASP A 147 -1.41 -13.40 3.05
C ASP A 147 -1.25 -13.04 1.56
N ASN A 148 -0.13 -12.40 1.24
CA ASN A 148 0.19 -11.97 -0.11
C ASN A 148 0.53 -13.13 -1.02
N LEU A 149 1.22 -14.16 -0.48
CA LEU A 149 1.68 -15.29 -1.28
C LEU A 149 0.51 -16.04 -1.92
N SER A 150 -0.60 -16.19 -1.20
CA SER A 150 -1.80 -16.87 -1.74
C SER A 150 -2.54 -16.06 -2.80
N LYS A 151 -2.23 -14.78 -2.97
CA LYS A 151 -2.92 -13.84 -3.85
C LYS A 151 -2.08 -13.38 -5.04
N ILE A 152 -0.75 -13.50 -4.96
CA ILE A 152 0.18 -12.88 -5.91
C ILE A 152 -0.04 -13.38 -7.34
N ASP A 153 -0.37 -14.65 -7.53
CA ASP A 153 -0.65 -15.25 -8.85
C ASP A 153 -1.92 -14.73 -9.52
N GLN A 154 -2.77 -14.04 -8.77
CA GLN A 154 -4.02 -13.46 -9.27
C GLN A 154 -3.82 -12.04 -9.81
N ILE A 155 -2.65 -11.44 -9.62
CA ILE A 155 -2.31 -10.10 -10.14
C ILE A 155 -2.17 -10.18 -11.65
N LYS A 156 -2.97 -9.37 -12.35
CA LYS A 156 -2.97 -9.31 -13.82
C LYS A 156 -2.17 -8.14 -14.37
N SER A 157 -1.97 -7.10 -13.56
CA SER A 157 -1.19 -5.93 -13.95
C SER A 157 0.32 -6.24 -13.98
N PRO A 158 1.12 -5.55 -14.80
CA PRO A 158 2.57 -5.63 -14.71
C PRO A 158 3.04 -5.40 -13.28
N LEU A 159 3.94 -6.25 -12.78
CA LEU A 159 4.41 -6.26 -11.40
C LEU A 159 5.91 -5.98 -11.32
N LEU A 160 6.29 -5.00 -10.51
CA LEU A 160 7.68 -4.72 -10.11
C LEU A 160 7.83 -5.00 -8.62
N ILE A 161 8.78 -5.86 -8.26
CA ILE A 161 9.14 -6.13 -6.87
C ILE A 161 10.51 -5.51 -6.59
N ILE A 162 10.60 -4.72 -5.52
CA ILE A 162 11.83 -4.08 -5.03
C ILE A 162 12.11 -4.61 -3.63
N SER A 163 13.25 -5.29 -3.45
CA SER A 163 13.65 -5.84 -2.15
C SER A 163 15.10 -5.49 -1.86
N GLY A 164 15.38 -5.07 -0.63
CA GLY A 164 16.73 -4.82 -0.15
C GLY A 164 17.44 -6.13 0.22
N LEU A 165 18.64 -6.37 -0.32
CA LEU A 165 19.43 -7.58 0.00
C LEU A 165 19.83 -7.64 1.48
N GLN A 166 19.87 -6.50 2.16
CA GLN A 166 20.25 -6.36 3.58
C GLN A 166 19.06 -5.89 4.44
N ASP A 167 17.81 -6.14 3.99
CA ASP A 167 16.63 -5.80 4.77
C ASP A 167 16.51 -6.77 5.96
N GLU A 168 16.67 -6.24 7.17
CA GLU A 168 16.57 -7.01 8.42
C GLU A 168 15.13 -7.13 8.92
N VAL A 169 14.21 -6.32 8.40
CA VAL A 169 12.79 -6.33 8.80
C VAL A 169 12.00 -7.31 7.95
N VAL A 170 12.14 -7.17 6.63
CA VAL A 170 11.53 -8.08 5.65
C VAL A 170 12.65 -8.64 4.77
N PRO A 171 13.24 -9.79 5.13
CA PRO A 171 14.31 -10.39 4.36
C PRO A 171 13.91 -10.65 2.91
N HIS A 172 14.83 -10.46 1.97
CA HIS A 172 14.61 -10.62 0.53
C HIS A 172 14.12 -12.02 0.11
N SER A 173 14.15 -13.00 1.03
CA SER A 173 13.61 -14.35 0.83
C SER A 173 12.09 -14.45 1.01
N HIS A 174 11.43 -13.33 1.33
CA HIS A 174 9.98 -13.19 1.26
C HIS A 174 9.56 -12.76 -0.12
#